data_89b0a81590ab84eb9d126111e90ae7ba
#
_entry.id   89b0a81590ab84eb9d126111e90ae7ba
#
_cell.length_a   1.000
_cell.length_b   1.000
_cell.length_c   1.000
_cell.angle_alpha   90.00
_cell.angle_beta   90.00
_cell.angle_gamma   90.00
#
_symmetry.space_group_name_H-M   'P 1'
#
loop_
_entity.id
_entity.type
_entity.pdbx_description
1 polymer ?
#
loop_
_entity_poly.entity_id
_entity_poly.type
_entity_poly.pdbx_seq_one_letter_code
_entity_poly.pdbx_strand_id
1 'polypeptide(L)'
;MIHAKIGSATYTCRGELEDHFQPFRDGTIGRFHPFSTPFGEQRLIYADWTASGRLYRPIEEKMVRELGPFVGNTHTESNVTGTKMTLAYQYAKDIIKQHVHAGRDDVLIMQGAGMTSAVNKLQRLLGLRVPERWKPHLPLTDDERPVVFVTHMEHHSNLLSWTETIAEVVTIRPTANGGVDLDHLRELLKRYRQRPQKIGAFTACSNVTGLETPYHELAKLMHEYGGLCFVDFAASAPYVRIDMHPDDPLEKLDAIYFSPHKFLGGPGSAGVLIFDSRLYDQKAPDHPGGGTVYWTDPWGHYEYVEAVEEREDGGTPLFWQTIKAALAIQLKEQMNITKMGAREKELVSLLLPALQDIPGVHVLEGHRSDRLGIVSFVIEGLHYNLVVKLLNDRFGIQARGGCSCAGPYGHYLLGIDQEQSAALLKEVKSGNALAKPGWIRLSLHPTMTNEEVYAIIRAVRQIARYGRRWQDEYEYDAAKNEFVHRGDDRYIRHFFLF
;
A
#
# COMPACT_ATOMS: atom_id res chain seq x y z
N MET A 1 6.39 40.52 -33.51
CA MET A 1 5.00 40.20 -33.36
C MET A 1 4.63 39.12 -34.38
N ILE A 2 4.60 37.85 -33.93
CA ILE A 2 3.97 36.75 -34.67
C ILE A 2 3.16 36.00 -33.65
N HIS A 3 1.85 36.30 -33.60
CA HIS A 3 0.88 35.51 -32.84
C HIS A 3 0.57 34.23 -33.63
N ALA A 4 1.10 33.10 -33.22
CA ALA A 4 0.61 31.81 -33.65
C ALA A 4 -0.67 31.50 -32.85
N LYS A 5 -1.81 31.52 -33.51
CA LYS A 5 -3.08 30.98 -33.02
C LYS A 5 -2.93 29.47 -32.86
N ILE A 6 -2.80 29.00 -31.62
CA ILE A 6 -2.97 27.58 -31.27
C ILE A 6 -4.48 27.36 -31.17
N GLY A 7 -5.00 26.47 -32.01
CA GLY A 7 -6.41 26.18 -32.12
C GLY A 7 -6.99 25.75 -30.76
N SER A 8 -8.08 26.43 -30.38
CA SER A 8 -8.92 26.07 -29.25
C SER A 8 -9.68 24.78 -29.57
N ALA A 9 -9.15 23.64 -29.22
CA ALA A 9 -9.97 22.45 -29.02
C ALA A 9 -10.72 22.64 -27.69
N THR A 10 -11.97 23.07 -27.80
CA THR A 10 -12.92 23.07 -26.70
C THR A 10 -13.20 21.63 -26.29
N TYR A 11 -12.55 21.17 -25.24
CA TYR A 11 -12.93 19.95 -24.53
C TYR A 11 -14.12 20.25 -23.63
N THR A 12 -15.30 20.14 -24.18
CA THR A 12 -16.58 20.24 -23.46
C THR A 12 -17.15 18.83 -23.38
N CYS A 13 -17.00 18.21 -22.26
CA CYS A 13 -17.95 17.39 -21.50
C CYS A 13 -17.18 16.81 -20.33
N ARG A 14 -17.36 17.39 -19.14
CA ARG A 14 -17.06 16.66 -17.91
C ARG A 14 -17.92 15.41 -17.97
N GLY A 15 -17.29 14.22 -17.84
CA GLY A 15 -18.06 13.00 -17.84
C GLY A 15 -18.89 12.90 -16.56
N GLU A 16 -20.01 12.22 -16.61
CA GLU A 16 -20.91 12.01 -15.46
C GLU A 16 -20.15 11.50 -14.21
N LEU A 17 -19.14 10.64 -14.41
CA LEU A 17 -18.29 10.13 -13.33
C LEU A 17 -17.36 11.21 -12.75
N GLU A 18 -16.78 12.07 -13.56
CA GLU A 18 -15.95 13.18 -13.05
C GLU A 18 -16.77 14.13 -12.17
N ASP A 19 -18.01 14.41 -12.53
CA ASP A 19 -18.92 15.26 -11.75
C ASP A 19 -19.37 14.58 -10.46
N HIS A 20 -19.60 13.25 -10.48
CA HIS A 20 -19.90 12.48 -9.26
C HIS A 20 -18.80 12.64 -8.18
N PHE A 21 -17.54 12.71 -8.58
CA PHE A 21 -16.43 12.86 -7.63
C PHE A 21 -16.12 14.32 -7.24
N GLN A 22 -16.86 15.31 -7.75
CA GLN A 22 -16.64 16.72 -7.43
C GLN A 22 -16.69 17.02 -5.91
N PRO A 23 -17.69 16.58 -5.13
CA PRO A 23 -17.74 16.86 -3.68
C PRO A 23 -16.55 16.30 -2.92
N PHE A 24 -16.10 15.09 -3.29
CA PHE A 24 -14.95 14.43 -2.67
C PHE A 24 -13.63 15.12 -3.04
N ARG A 25 -13.53 15.63 -4.25
CA ARG A 25 -12.41 16.45 -4.74
C ARG A 25 -12.30 17.76 -3.97
N ASP A 26 -13.40 18.44 -3.74
CA ASP A 26 -13.44 19.74 -3.06
C ASP A 26 -13.10 19.61 -1.56
N GLY A 27 -13.39 18.45 -0.95
CA GLY A 27 -13.02 18.13 0.42
C GLY A 27 -11.55 17.73 0.59
N THR A 28 -10.81 17.43 -0.48
CA THR A 28 -9.41 16.99 -0.41
C THR A 28 -8.49 18.16 -0.03
N ILE A 29 -7.76 18.01 1.07
CA ILE A 29 -6.84 19.06 1.56
C ILE A 29 -5.57 19.08 0.73
N GLY A 30 -5.16 20.30 0.33
CA GLY A 30 -3.92 20.54 -0.40
C GLY A 30 -3.99 20.29 -1.91
N ARG A 31 -5.18 20.04 -2.46
CA ARG A 31 -5.36 20.02 -3.92
C ARG A 31 -5.07 21.40 -4.50
N PHE A 32 -4.24 21.45 -5.55
CA PHE A 32 -3.77 22.70 -6.16
C PHE A 32 -3.12 23.69 -5.19
N HIS A 33 -2.62 23.21 -4.03
CA HIS A 33 -1.89 24.06 -3.11
C HIS A 33 -0.67 24.67 -3.82
N PRO A 34 -0.50 25.99 -3.79
CA PRO A 34 0.66 26.63 -4.39
C PRO A 34 1.93 26.32 -3.58
N PHE A 35 3.03 26.09 -4.27
CA PHE A 35 4.34 25.94 -3.64
C PHE A 35 5.44 26.48 -4.55
N SER A 36 6.52 26.97 -3.95
CA SER A 36 7.65 27.55 -4.67
C SER A 36 8.60 26.45 -5.19
N THR A 37 9.08 26.66 -6.40
CA THR A 37 10.11 25.83 -7.04
C THR A 37 11.17 26.73 -7.65
N PRO A 38 12.32 26.20 -8.10
CA PRO A 38 13.32 26.98 -8.84
C PRO A 38 12.77 27.64 -10.11
N PHE A 39 11.63 27.17 -10.63
CA PHE A 39 10.99 27.70 -11.84
C PHE A 39 9.74 28.57 -11.55
N GLY A 40 9.63 29.05 -10.31
CA GLY A 40 8.50 29.84 -9.85
C GLY A 40 7.46 29.03 -9.10
N GLU A 41 6.28 29.63 -8.87
CA GLU A 41 5.18 28.99 -8.18
C GLU A 41 4.52 27.91 -9.04
N GLN A 42 4.36 26.72 -8.49
CA GLN A 42 3.63 25.61 -9.08
C GLN A 42 2.40 25.28 -8.25
N ARG A 43 1.41 24.61 -8.87
CA ARG A 43 0.22 24.07 -8.20
C ARG A 43 0.33 22.56 -8.08
N LEU A 44 0.10 22.06 -6.87
CA LEU A 44 0.25 20.64 -6.56
C LEU A 44 -0.77 19.78 -7.29
N ILE A 45 -0.28 18.86 -8.15
CA ILE A 45 -1.05 17.75 -8.73
C ILE A 45 -0.52 16.47 -8.10
N TYR A 46 -1.36 15.80 -7.30
CA TYR A 46 -0.93 14.62 -6.55
C TYR A 46 -1.19 13.34 -7.34
N ALA A 47 -0.14 12.66 -7.74
CA ALA A 47 -0.15 11.41 -8.51
C ALA A 47 0.66 10.30 -7.83
N ASP A 48 0.74 10.30 -6.49
CA ASP A 48 1.42 9.27 -5.68
C ASP A 48 0.45 8.60 -4.68
N TRP A 49 -0.80 8.39 -5.07
CA TRP A 49 -1.86 7.85 -4.23
C TRP A 49 -1.58 6.45 -3.67
N THR A 50 -0.85 5.61 -4.40
CA THR A 50 -0.45 4.27 -3.92
C THR A 50 0.49 4.33 -2.71
N ALA A 51 1.21 5.43 -2.52
CA ALA A 51 2.11 5.60 -1.38
C ALA A 51 1.37 6.07 -0.13
N SER A 52 0.46 7.04 -0.29
CA SER A 52 -0.38 7.56 0.80
C SER A 52 -1.61 8.25 0.21
N GLY A 53 -2.75 8.16 0.89
CA GLY A 53 -3.90 9.02 0.62
C GLY A 53 -3.63 10.48 0.99
N ARG A 54 -4.64 11.33 0.78
CA ARG A 54 -4.64 12.73 1.18
C ARG A 54 -5.56 12.94 2.38
N LEU A 55 -5.32 13.99 3.16
CA LEU A 55 -6.26 14.41 4.19
C LEU A 55 -7.57 14.89 3.56
N TYR A 56 -8.68 14.67 4.26
CA TYR A 56 -10.02 15.06 3.82
C TYR A 56 -10.69 15.95 4.86
N ARG A 57 -10.99 17.18 4.49
CA ARG A 57 -11.47 18.24 5.40
C ARG A 57 -12.62 17.80 6.32
N PRO A 58 -13.71 17.17 5.84
CA PRO A 58 -14.80 16.76 6.73
C PRO A 58 -14.36 15.74 7.79
N ILE A 59 -13.43 14.83 7.49
CA ILE A 59 -12.88 13.91 8.49
C ILE A 59 -12.06 14.65 9.52
N GLU A 60 -11.14 15.54 9.10
CA GLU A 60 -10.30 16.31 10.04
C GLU A 60 -11.16 17.19 10.96
N GLU A 61 -12.17 17.85 10.40
CA GLU A 61 -13.10 18.67 11.19
C GLU A 61 -13.91 17.84 12.18
N LYS A 62 -14.43 16.67 11.76
CA LYS A 62 -15.12 15.74 12.65
C LYS A 62 -14.24 15.23 13.78
N MET A 63 -13.01 14.83 13.47
CA MET A 63 -12.03 14.41 14.47
C MET A 63 -11.77 15.50 15.50
N VAL A 64 -11.52 16.75 15.08
CA VAL A 64 -11.17 17.85 15.98
C VAL A 64 -12.38 18.41 16.72
N ARG A 65 -13.51 18.65 16.04
CA ARG A 65 -14.63 19.42 16.61
C ARG A 65 -15.69 18.57 17.29
N GLU A 66 -15.96 17.36 16.78
CA GLU A 66 -17.02 16.49 17.31
C GLU A 66 -16.46 15.47 18.30
N LEU A 67 -15.37 14.78 17.95
CA LEU A 67 -14.75 13.76 18.77
C LEU A 67 -13.71 14.32 19.74
N GLY A 68 -12.97 15.33 19.32
CA GLY A 68 -11.87 15.95 20.08
C GLY A 68 -12.24 16.37 21.50
N PRO A 69 -13.42 17.00 21.77
CA PRO A 69 -13.84 17.36 23.12
C PRO A 69 -13.99 16.17 24.07
N PHE A 70 -14.11 14.94 23.54
CA PHE A 70 -14.30 13.72 24.33
C PHE A 70 -13.07 12.82 24.36
N VAL A 71 -11.94 13.24 23.81
CA VAL A 71 -10.72 12.42 23.82
C VAL A 71 -10.30 12.15 25.25
N GLY A 72 -10.24 10.86 25.58
CA GLY A 72 -9.80 10.31 26.84
C GLY A 72 -9.39 8.86 26.63
N ASN A 73 -8.72 8.25 27.63
CA ASN A 73 -8.37 6.84 27.51
C ASN A 73 -9.63 5.97 27.49
N THR A 74 -9.58 4.89 26.71
CA THR A 74 -10.57 3.81 26.72
C THR A 74 -10.46 2.96 27.99
N HIS A 75 -11.11 1.80 28.05
CA HIS A 75 -11.14 0.88 29.22
C HIS A 75 -11.85 1.44 30.47
N THR A 76 -12.70 2.43 30.31
CA THR A 76 -13.57 2.92 31.38
C THR A 76 -14.88 3.43 30.82
N GLU A 77 -15.98 3.09 31.49
CA GLU A 77 -17.32 3.59 31.18
C GLU A 77 -17.88 4.42 32.33
N SER A 78 -17.04 4.77 33.31
CA SER A 78 -17.44 5.52 34.52
C SER A 78 -17.49 7.04 34.30
N ASN A 79 -17.03 7.54 33.16
CA ASN A 79 -17.05 8.97 32.82
C ASN A 79 -17.32 9.17 31.32
N VAL A 80 -17.76 10.39 30.96
CA VAL A 80 -18.22 10.67 29.59
C VAL A 80 -17.14 10.50 28.53
N THR A 81 -15.89 10.85 28.84
CA THR A 81 -14.77 10.75 27.88
C THR A 81 -14.41 9.28 27.61
N GLY A 82 -14.23 8.49 28.67
CA GLY A 82 -13.95 7.07 28.56
C GLY A 82 -15.07 6.31 27.84
N THR A 83 -16.33 6.50 28.27
CA THR A 83 -17.50 5.85 27.63
C THR A 83 -17.56 6.16 26.13
N LYS A 84 -17.49 7.47 25.77
CA LYS A 84 -17.60 7.85 24.35
C LYS A 84 -16.45 7.31 23.50
N MET A 85 -15.22 7.32 24.01
CA MET A 85 -14.07 6.80 23.24
C MET A 85 -14.08 5.29 23.16
N THR A 86 -14.48 4.57 24.22
CA THR A 86 -14.66 3.11 24.17
C THR A 86 -15.69 2.71 23.12
N LEU A 87 -16.89 3.31 23.17
CA LEU A 87 -17.96 3.02 22.21
C LEU A 87 -17.57 3.41 20.78
N ALA A 88 -16.92 4.57 20.58
CA ALA A 88 -16.47 4.98 19.26
C ALA A 88 -15.39 4.05 18.69
N TYR A 89 -14.49 3.55 19.53
CA TYR A 89 -13.48 2.57 19.15
C TYR A 89 -14.09 1.24 18.73
N GLN A 90 -15.03 0.70 19.53
CA GLN A 90 -15.73 -0.54 19.19
C GLN A 90 -16.52 -0.40 17.90
N TYR A 91 -17.30 0.68 17.75
CA TYR A 91 -18.06 0.94 16.53
C TYR A 91 -17.17 1.11 15.29
N ALA A 92 -16.00 1.71 15.45
CA ALA A 92 -15.02 1.81 14.38
C ALA A 92 -14.49 0.43 13.95
N LYS A 93 -14.27 -0.50 14.88
CA LYS A 93 -13.91 -1.89 14.58
C LYS A 93 -15.01 -2.61 13.81
N ASP A 94 -16.27 -2.41 14.19
CA ASP A 94 -17.42 -2.99 13.48
C ASP A 94 -17.50 -2.50 12.03
N ILE A 95 -17.31 -1.19 11.80
CA ILE A 95 -17.26 -0.62 10.44
C ILE A 95 -16.16 -1.30 9.61
N ILE A 96 -14.98 -1.48 10.18
CA ILE A 96 -13.85 -2.11 9.48
C ILE A 96 -14.17 -3.57 9.15
N LYS A 97 -14.72 -4.35 10.08
CA LYS A 97 -15.13 -5.74 9.85
C LYS A 97 -16.22 -5.86 8.78
N GLN A 98 -17.25 -5.01 8.84
CA GLN A 98 -18.32 -4.98 7.84
C GLN A 98 -17.80 -4.67 6.44
N HIS A 99 -16.87 -3.72 6.34
CA HIS A 99 -16.28 -3.30 5.06
C HIS A 99 -15.60 -4.43 4.28
N VAL A 100 -15.02 -5.40 4.98
CA VAL A 100 -14.29 -6.52 4.38
C VAL A 100 -15.09 -7.83 4.41
N HIS A 101 -16.37 -7.77 4.78
CA HIS A 101 -17.23 -8.93 4.95
C HIS A 101 -16.60 -9.97 5.90
N ALA A 102 -16.02 -9.50 7.03
CA ALA A 102 -15.49 -10.38 8.06
C ALA A 102 -16.62 -11.16 8.76
N GLY A 103 -16.36 -12.42 9.06
CA GLY A 103 -17.26 -13.29 9.79
C GLY A 103 -17.26 -13.04 11.30
N ARG A 104 -18.14 -13.74 12.01
CA ARG A 104 -18.25 -13.64 13.48
C ARG A 104 -16.97 -14.08 14.19
N ASP A 105 -16.29 -15.07 13.61
CA ASP A 105 -15.11 -15.71 14.21
C ASP A 105 -13.80 -15.02 13.76
N ASP A 106 -13.88 -13.96 12.95
CA ASP A 106 -12.71 -13.20 12.56
C ASP A 106 -12.31 -12.17 13.62
N VAL A 107 -11.04 -12.16 13.92
CA VAL A 107 -10.39 -11.27 14.89
C VAL A 107 -9.79 -10.08 14.17
N LEU A 108 -10.13 -8.86 14.62
CA LEU A 108 -9.55 -7.61 14.13
C LEU A 108 -8.51 -7.07 15.12
N ILE A 109 -7.30 -6.86 14.66
CA ILE A 109 -6.24 -6.18 15.42
C ILE A 109 -5.79 -4.94 14.65
N MET A 110 -5.78 -3.80 15.35
CA MET A 110 -5.21 -2.56 14.82
C MET A 110 -3.74 -2.46 15.23
N GLN A 111 -2.83 -2.33 14.24
CA GLN A 111 -1.41 -2.48 14.52
C GLN A 111 -0.54 -1.46 13.76
N GLY A 112 0.20 -0.63 14.48
CA GLY A 112 1.17 0.32 13.93
C GLY A 112 0.57 1.25 12.86
N ALA A 113 1.38 1.70 11.91
CA ALA A 113 0.96 2.68 10.90
C ALA A 113 0.47 2.06 9.58
N GLY A 114 0.51 0.74 9.40
CA GLY A 114 0.13 0.09 8.13
C GLY A 114 0.39 -1.40 8.10
N MET A 115 0.21 -2.02 6.93
CA MET A 115 0.25 -3.47 6.75
C MET A 115 1.57 -4.12 7.18
N THR A 116 2.70 -3.43 7.07
CA THR A 116 4.00 -3.98 7.51
C THR A 116 3.99 -4.39 8.98
N SER A 117 3.41 -3.54 9.84
CA SER A 117 3.24 -3.90 11.26
C SER A 117 2.22 -5.02 11.45
N ALA A 118 1.15 -5.01 10.66
CA ALA A 118 0.08 -6.00 10.71
C ALA A 118 0.57 -7.41 10.33
N VAL A 119 1.28 -7.58 9.21
CA VAL A 119 1.82 -8.88 8.80
C VAL A 119 2.88 -9.41 9.77
N ASN A 120 3.75 -8.53 10.29
CA ASN A 120 4.73 -8.92 11.31
C ASN A 120 4.04 -9.35 12.62
N LYS A 121 2.92 -8.72 12.99
CA LYS A 121 2.08 -9.16 14.12
C LYS A 121 1.53 -10.56 13.87
N LEU A 122 0.91 -10.80 12.72
CA LEU A 122 0.38 -12.12 12.35
C LEU A 122 1.46 -13.22 12.42
N GLN A 123 2.64 -12.96 11.89
CA GLN A 123 3.76 -13.92 11.93
C GLN A 123 4.19 -14.29 13.36
N ARG A 124 4.14 -13.33 14.31
CA ARG A 124 4.41 -13.60 15.74
C ARG A 124 3.26 -14.37 16.38
N LEU A 125 2.01 -14.04 16.08
CA LEU A 125 0.84 -14.77 16.56
C LEU A 125 0.83 -16.23 16.07
N LEU A 126 1.33 -16.49 14.87
CA LEU A 126 1.50 -17.83 14.31
C LEU A 126 2.74 -18.57 14.88
N GLY A 127 3.53 -17.93 15.75
CA GLY A 127 4.76 -18.53 16.30
C GLY A 127 5.90 -18.67 15.27
N LEU A 128 5.79 -18.04 14.10
CA LEU A 128 6.75 -18.20 13.01
C LEU A 128 7.95 -17.23 13.11
N ARG A 129 7.82 -16.17 13.90
CA ARG A 129 8.88 -15.18 14.10
C ARG A 129 9.68 -15.48 15.35
N VAL A 130 10.92 -15.91 15.17
CA VAL A 130 11.86 -16.25 16.24
C VAL A 130 12.99 -15.22 16.25
N PRO A 131 13.45 -14.73 17.43
CA PRO A 131 14.62 -13.86 17.52
C PRO A 131 15.83 -14.47 16.83
N GLU A 132 16.59 -13.67 16.07
CA GLU A 132 17.71 -14.09 15.23
C GLU A 132 18.69 -15.01 15.97
N ARG A 133 19.07 -14.65 17.20
CA ARG A 133 19.99 -15.42 18.05
C ARG A 133 19.52 -16.84 18.37
N TRP A 134 18.21 -17.13 18.29
CA TRP A 134 17.66 -18.44 18.62
C TRP A 134 17.39 -19.30 17.37
N LYS A 135 17.32 -18.71 16.17
CA LYS A 135 17.09 -19.47 14.93
C LYS A 135 18.05 -20.68 14.75
N PRO A 136 19.39 -20.53 14.97
CA PRO A 136 20.32 -21.66 14.80
C PRO A 136 20.11 -22.79 15.80
N HIS A 137 19.38 -22.55 16.89
CA HIS A 137 19.17 -23.53 17.96
C HIS A 137 17.81 -24.24 17.87
N LEU A 138 17.01 -23.93 16.87
CA LEU A 138 15.74 -24.59 16.66
C LEU A 138 15.98 -26.00 16.12
N PRO A 139 15.42 -27.05 16.76
CA PRO A 139 15.57 -28.42 16.32
C PRO A 139 14.61 -28.78 15.19
N LEU A 140 14.58 -27.95 14.12
CA LEU A 140 13.68 -28.14 12.97
C LEU A 140 14.47 -28.62 11.75
N THR A 141 14.07 -29.74 11.23
CA THR A 141 14.52 -30.21 9.90
C THR A 141 13.81 -29.41 8.79
N ASP A 142 14.33 -29.45 7.57
CA ASP A 142 13.72 -28.74 6.44
C ASP A 142 12.28 -29.20 6.18
N ASP A 143 11.97 -30.49 6.36
CA ASP A 143 10.62 -31.04 6.17
C ASP A 143 9.63 -30.64 7.27
N GLU A 144 10.11 -30.26 8.44
CA GLU A 144 9.28 -29.77 9.55
C GLU A 144 9.00 -28.29 9.49
N ARG A 145 9.74 -27.56 8.65
CA ARG A 145 9.51 -26.11 8.48
C ARG A 145 8.21 -25.85 7.72
N PRO A 146 7.42 -24.85 8.12
CA PRO A 146 6.33 -24.33 7.27
C PRO A 146 6.85 -23.88 5.91
N VAL A 147 5.99 -23.90 4.90
CA VAL A 147 6.27 -23.32 3.58
C VAL A 147 5.31 -22.18 3.29
N VAL A 148 5.84 -21.06 2.79
CA VAL A 148 5.09 -19.89 2.40
C VAL A 148 5.23 -19.67 0.90
N PHE A 149 4.13 -19.70 0.18
CA PHE A 149 4.06 -19.37 -1.24
C PHE A 149 3.75 -17.90 -1.41
N VAL A 150 4.52 -17.21 -2.23
CA VAL A 150 4.35 -15.79 -2.55
C VAL A 150 4.28 -15.60 -4.06
N THR A 151 3.65 -14.53 -4.52
CA THR A 151 3.68 -14.20 -5.96
C THR A 151 5.01 -13.52 -6.32
N HIS A 152 5.31 -13.43 -7.60
CA HIS A 152 6.47 -12.66 -8.09
C HIS A 152 6.28 -11.13 -7.96
N MET A 153 5.06 -10.66 -7.65
CA MET A 153 4.67 -9.24 -7.58
C MET A 153 4.67 -8.64 -6.17
N GLU A 154 5.18 -9.37 -5.17
CA GLU A 154 5.07 -8.95 -3.77
C GLU A 154 5.82 -7.65 -3.46
N HIS A 155 5.19 -6.82 -2.63
CA HIS A 155 5.89 -5.75 -1.95
C HIS A 155 6.90 -6.31 -0.94
N HIS A 156 8.03 -5.63 -0.73
CA HIS A 156 9.07 -6.07 0.23
C HIS A 156 8.49 -6.41 1.60
N SER A 157 7.47 -5.69 2.08
CA SER A 157 6.87 -5.97 3.38
C SER A 157 6.18 -7.33 3.44
N ASN A 158 5.59 -7.80 2.33
CA ASN A 158 4.96 -9.12 2.27
C ASN A 158 5.92 -10.23 1.81
N LEU A 159 7.11 -9.91 1.34
CA LEU A 159 8.14 -10.88 0.98
C LEU A 159 9.18 -11.04 2.10
N LEU A 160 9.89 -9.94 2.43
CA LEU A 160 11.01 -9.99 3.37
C LEU A 160 10.56 -10.38 4.77
N SER A 161 9.36 -9.97 5.20
CA SER A 161 8.86 -10.35 6.52
C SER A 161 8.72 -11.87 6.65
N TRP A 162 8.26 -12.57 5.60
CA TRP A 162 8.16 -14.02 5.58
C TRP A 162 9.52 -14.70 5.44
N THR A 163 10.44 -14.16 4.64
CA THR A 163 11.82 -14.64 4.51
C THR A 163 12.54 -14.65 5.88
N GLU A 164 12.21 -13.69 6.74
CA GLU A 164 12.77 -13.57 8.08
C GLU A 164 12.07 -14.45 9.14
N THR A 165 11.10 -15.26 8.78
CA THR A 165 10.50 -16.28 9.65
C THR A 165 11.31 -17.58 9.66
N ILE A 166 10.78 -18.62 10.32
CA ILE A 166 11.33 -19.98 10.25
C ILE A 166 10.85 -20.76 9.01
N ALA A 167 9.93 -20.20 8.23
CA ALA A 167 9.37 -20.84 7.05
C ALA A 167 10.34 -20.82 5.86
N GLU A 168 10.17 -21.77 4.95
CA GLU A 168 10.73 -21.69 3.62
C GLU A 168 9.82 -20.85 2.73
N VAL A 169 10.37 -19.86 2.01
CA VAL A 169 9.59 -19.01 1.11
C VAL A 169 9.82 -19.43 -0.34
N VAL A 170 8.74 -19.67 -1.07
CA VAL A 170 8.77 -20.16 -2.44
C VAL A 170 7.95 -19.22 -3.33
N THR A 171 8.58 -18.68 -4.38
CA THR A 171 7.92 -17.76 -5.29
C THR A 171 7.22 -18.51 -6.43
N ILE A 172 5.96 -18.16 -6.67
CA ILE A 172 5.18 -18.62 -7.84
C ILE A 172 5.66 -17.82 -9.05
N ARG A 173 6.00 -18.55 -10.14
CA ARG A 173 6.46 -17.91 -11.38
C ARG A 173 5.32 -17.14 -12.06
N PRO A 174 5.64 -16.13 -12.90
CA PRO A 174 4.65 -15.48 -13.76
C PRO A 174 4.22 -16.39 -14.90
N THR A 175 3.02 -16.14 -15.42
CA THR A 175 2.59 -16.61 -16.75
C THR A 175 3.29 -15.81 -17.86
N ALA A 176 3.17 -16.26 -19.10
CA ALA A 176 3.68 -15.52 -20.26
C ALA A 176 3.09 -14.11 -20.40
N ASN A 177 1.91 -13.86 -19.84
CA ASN A 177 1.24 -12.55 -19.84
C ASN A 177 1.47 -11.73 -18.54
N GLY A 178 2.46 -12.11 -17.71
CA GLY A 178 2.79 -11.39 -16.49
C GLY A 178 1.85 -11.63 -15.29
N GLY A 179 0.84 -12.47 -15.42
CA GLY A 179 -0.04 -12.89 -14.33
C GLY A 179 0.58 -13.94 -13.41
N VAL A 180 -0.14 -14.38 -12.37
CA VAL A 180 0.29 -15.45 -11.47
C VAL A 180 -0.03 -16.82 -12.09
N ASP A 181 0.95 -17.72 -12.12
CA ASP A 181 0.81 -19.07 -12.71
C ASP A 181 0.17 -20.03 -11.67
N LEU A 182 -1.15 -20.25 -11.80
CA LEU A 182 -1.91 -21.15 -10.94
C LEU A 182 -1.48 -22.62 -11.10
N ASP A 183 -1.06 -23.04 -12.30
CA ASP A 183 -0.59 -24.40 -12.52
C ASP A 183 0.75 -24.64 -11.84
N HIS A 184 1.62 -23.65 -11.84
CA HIS A 184 2.86 -23.73 -11.06
C HIS A 184 2.58 -23.79 -9.54
N LEU A 185 1.61 -23.02 -9.02
CA LEU A 185 1.22 -23.16 -7.61
C LEU A 185 0.72 -24.59 -7.33
N ARG A 186 -0.07 -25.18 -8.22
CA ARG A 186 -0.54 -26.57 -8.06
C ARG A 186 0.61 -27.58 -8.06
N GLU A 187 1.63 -27.39 -8.90
CA GLU A 187 2.85 -28.18 -8.89
C GLU A 187 3.61 -28.05 -7.56
N LEU A 188 3.76 -26.83 -7.06
CA LEU A 188 4.41 -26.56 -5.80
C LEU A 188 3.66 -27.19 -4.62
N LEU A 189 2.33 -27.06 -4.57
CA LEU A 189 1.50 -27.65 -3.52
C LEU A 189 1.61 -29.20 -3.50
N LYS A 190 1.71 -29.85 -4.65
CA LYS A 190 2.00 -31.28 -4.74
C LYS A 190 3.41 -31.63 -4.22
N ARG A 191 4.41 -30.83 -4.58
CA ARG A 191 5.80 -31.00 -4.13
C ARG A 191 5.92 -30.86 -2.62
N TYR A 192 5.27 -29.85 -2.02
CA TYR A 192 5.32 -29.54 -0.59
C TYR A 192 4.18 -30.17 0.22
N ARG A 193 3.50 -31.21 -0.32
CA ARG A 193 2.32 -31.81 0.32
C ARG A 193 2.54 -32.30 1.75
N GLN A 194 3.76 -32.75 2.07
CA GLN A 194 4.13 -33.30 3.38
C GLN A 194 4.47 -32.21 4.42
N ARG A 195 4.61 -30.96 3.99
CA ARG A 195 4.90 -29.86 4.94
C ARG A 195 3.76 -29.68 5.93
N PRO A 196 4.07 -29.50 7.23
CA PRO A 196 3.06 -29.42 8.29
C PRO A 196 2.11 -28.24 8.12
N GLN A 197 2.63 -27.12 7.62
CA GLN A 197 1.86 -25.91 7.36
C GLN A 197 2.23 -25.31 6.00
N LYS A 198 1.22 -25.04 5.20
CA LYS A 198 1.32 -24.39 3.90
C LYS A 198 0.56 -23.08 3.95
N ILE A 199 1.23 -21.98 3.64
CA ILE A 199 0.65 -20.62 3.69
C ILE A 199 0.83 -20.00 2.31
N GLY A 200 -0.25 -19.48 1.73
CA GLY A 200 -0.20 -18.52 0.64
C GLY A 200 -0.19 -17.12 1.22
N ALA A 201 0.81 -16.29 0.92
CA ALA A 201 0.88 -14.90 1.34
C ALA A 201 0.95 -14.02 0.08
N PHE A 202 -0.20 -13.61 -0.43
CA PHE A 202 -0.36 -13.06 -1.76
C PHE A 202 -0.72 -11.58 -1.73
N THR A 203 -0.10 -10.77 -2.61
CA THR A 203 -0.61 -9.42 -2.85
C THR A 203 -1.90 -9.49 -3.66
N ALA A 204 -2.92 -8.71 -3.31
CA ALA A 204 -4.13 -8.58 -4.11
C ALA A 204 -3.91 -7.78 -5.39
N CYS A 205 -2.90 -6.88 -5.37
CA CYS A 205 -2.58 -6.02 -6.51
C CYS A 205 -1.13 -5.54 -6.41
N SER A 206 -0.43 -5.55 -7.52
CA SER A 206 0.92 -4.98 -7.61
C SER A 206 0.90 -3.46 -7.37
N ASN A 207 1.71 -3.01 -6.41
CA ASN A 207 1.93 -1.58 -6.17
C ASN A 207 2.80 -0.89 -7.24
N VAL A 208 3.27 -1.65 -8.24
CA VAL A 208 4.09 -1.16 -9.36
C VAL A 208 3.27 -1.00 -10.62
N THR A 209 2.55 -2.03 -11.01
CA THR A 209 1.84 -2.08 -12.28
C THR A 209 0.33 -1.93 -12.17
N GLY A 210 -0.23 -2.05 -10.95
CA GLY A 210 -1.67 -2.05 -10.74
C GLY A 210 -2.38 -3.33 -11.16
N LEU A 211 -1.63 -4.35 -11.60
CA LEU A 211 -2.20 -5.63 -11.98
C LEU A 211 -2.73 -6.36 -10.75
N GLU A 212 -3.97 -6.79 -10.81
CA GLU A 212 -4.62 -7.56 -9.76
C GLU A 212 -4.26 -9.05 -9.89
N THR A 213 -4.22 -9.74 -8.76
CA THR A 213 -4.02 -11.20 -8.70
C THR A 213 -5.35 -11.90 -8.53
N PRO A 214 -5.48 -13.16 -8.98
CA PRO A 214 -6.69 -13.97 -8.75
C PRO A 214 -6.65 -14.57 -7.33
N TYR A 215 -6.66 -13.71 -6.29
CA TYR A 215 -6.42 -14.15 -4.91
C TYR A 215 -7.48 -15.11 -4.38
N HIS A 216 -8.73 -15.07 -4.83
CA HIS A 216 -9.76 -16.05 -4.46
C HIS A 216 -9.50 -17.42 -5.11
N GLU A 217 -9.06 -17.46 -6.37
CA GLU A 217 -8.65 -18.71 -7.01
C GLU A 217 -7.38 -19.30 -6.39
N LEU A 218 -6.45 -18.42 -5.97
CA LEU A 218 -5.28 -18.83 -5.20
C LEU A 218 -5.67 -19.38 -3.84
N ALA A 219 -6.64 -18.77 -3.14
CA ALA A 219 -7.19 -19.26 -1.88
C ALA A 219 -7.81 -20.64 -2.03
N LYS A 220 -8.66 -20.82 -3.04
CA LYS A 220 -9.28 -22.10 -3.37
C LYS A 220 -8.24 -23.20 -3.57
N LEU A 221 -7.21 -22.90 -4.34
CA LEU A 221 -6.14 -23.85 -4.59
C LEU A 221 -5.35 -24.17 -3.32
N MET A 222 -5.07 -23.18 -2.47
CA MET A 222 -4.43 -23.41 -1.16
C MET A 222 -5.28 -24.35 -0.29
N HIS A 223 -6.59 -24.10 -0.19
CA HIS A 223 -7.49 -24.88 0.65
C HIS A 223 -7.69 -26.31 0.14
N GLU A 224 -7.73 -26.53 -1.18
CA GLU A 224 -7.77 -27.88 -1.78
C GLU A 224 -6.58 -28.75 -1.33
N TYR A 225 -5.46 -28.14 -0.96
CA TYR A 225 -4.27 -28.83 -0.46
C TYR A 225 -4.04 -28.66 1.05
N GLY A 226 -5.08 -28.21 1.78
CA GLY A 226 -5.02 -28.03 3.24
C GLY A 226 -4.06 -26.93 3.69
N GLY A 227 -3.89 -25.90 2.87
CA GLY A 227 -3.12 -24.69 3.17
C GLY A 227 -4.01 -23.55 3.66
N LEU A 228 -3.39 -22.42 3.97
CA LEU A 228 -4.02 -21.17 4.40
C LEU A 228 -3.78 -20.09 3.34
N CYS A 229 -4.68 -19.11 3.24
CA CYS A 229 -4.54 -17.99 2.32
C CYS A 229 -4.59 -16.66 3.06
N PHE A 230 -3.50 -15.90 3.00
CA PHE A 230 -3.36 -14.54 3.53
C PHE A 230 -3.17 -13.54 2.39
N VAL A 231 -3.87 -12.41 2.45
CA VAL A 231 -3.86 -11.46 1.34
C VAL A 231 -3.49 -10.05 1.78
N ASP A 232 -2.49 -9.48 1.09
CA ASP A 232 -2.07 -8.08 1.23
C ASP A 232 -2.90 -7.20 0.29
N PHE A 233 -3.80 -6.43 0.88
CA PHE A 233 -4.61 -5.44 0.18
C PHE A 233 -4.03 -4.02 0.22
N ALA A 234 -2.80 -3.82 0.66
CA ALA A 234 -2.28 -2.47 0.89
C ALA A 234 -2.32 -1.54 -0.34
N ALA A 235 -2.16 -2.08 -1.55
CA ALA A 235 -2.23 -1.28 -2.77
C ALA A 235 -3.67 -1.08 -3.28
N SER A 236 -4.55 -2.05 -3.09
CA SER A 236 -5.88 -2.10 -3.68
C SER A 236 -7.02 -1.76 -2.72
N ALA A 237 -6.86 -1.91 -1.39
CA ALA A 237 -7.93 -1.66 -0.43
C ALA A 237 -8.64 -0.31 -0.59
N PRO A 238 -7.99 0.80 -0.97
CA PRO A 238 -8.69 2.06 -1.21
C PRO A 238 -9.70 2.01 -2.37
N TYR A 239 -9.58 1.05 -3.29
CA TYR A 239 -10.25 1.07 -4.61
C TYR A 239 -11.20 -0.09 -4.83
N VAL A 240 -10.93 -1.28 -4.26
CA VAL A 240 -11.68 -2.51 -4.52
C VAL A 240 -12.60 -2.88 -3.36
N ARG A 241 -13.62 -3.69 -3.65
CA ARG A 241 -14.35 -4.41 -2.63
C ARG A 241 -13.47 -5.55 -2.10
N ILE A 242 -13.46 -5.72 -0.78
CA ILE A 242 -12.81 -6.84 -0.12
C ILE A 242 -13.91 -7.77 0.39
N ASP A 243 -13.78 -9.06 0.14
CA ASP A 243 -14.71 -10.08 0.59
C ASP A 243 -13.92 -11.25 1.20
N MET A 244 -13.93 -11.35 2.53
CA MET A 244 -13.23 -12.43 3.22
C MET A 244 -13.98 -13.76 3.15
N HIS A 245 -15.31 -13.72 2.97
CA HIS A 245 -16.18 -14.89 2.97
C HIS A 245 -17.09 -14.91 1.74
N PRO A 246 -16.53 -15.16 0.53
CA PRO A 246 -17.33 -15.33 -0.68
C PRO A 246 -18.22 -16.59 -0.59
N ASP A 247 -19.14 -16.74 -1.55
CA ASP A 247 -20.10 -17.85 -1.58
C ASP A 247 -19.44 -19.24 -1.63
N ASP A 248 -18.30 -19.38 -2.31
CA ASP A 248 -17.50 -20.61 -2.29
C ASP A 248 -16.59 -20.62 -1.04
N PRO A 249 -16.83 -21.51 -0.06
CA PRO A 249 -16.04 -21.55 1.16
C PRO A 249 -14.56 -21.89 0.95
N LEU A 250 -14.18 -22.46 -0.19
CA LEU A 250 -12.79 -22.67 -0.54
C LEU A 250 -12.08 -21.38 -1.02
N GLU A 251 -12.84 -20.36 -1.38
CA GLU A 251 -12.31 -19.07 -1.80
C GLU A 251 -12.16 -18.06 -0.65
N LYS A 252 -12.49 -18.46 0.60
CA LYS A 252 -12.34 -17.62 1.79
C LYS A 252 -10.90 -17.15 1.98
N LEU A 253 -10.73 -16.02 2.68
CA LEU A 253 -9.42 -15.50 3.06
C LEU A 253 -9.21 -15.74 4.56
N ASP A 254 -8.19 -16.50 4.94
CA ASP A 254 -7.92 -16.81 6.35
C ASP A 254 -7.30 -15.64 7.11
N ALA A 255 -6.62 -14.72 6.41
CA ALA A 255 -6.20 -13.44 6.95
C ALA A 255 -6.08 -12.39 5.84
N ILE A 256 -6.34 -11.14 6.21
CA ILE A 256 -6.08 -9.97 5.36
C ILE A 256 -5.35 -8.89 6.15
N TYR A 257 -4.56 -8.09 5.45
CA TYR A 257 -3.95 -6.91 6.04
C TYR A 257 -3.87 -5.77 5.02
N PHE A 258 -4.06 -4.54 5.51
CA PHE A 258 -3.99 -3.35 4.68
C PHE A 258 -3.64 -2.08 5.46
N SER A 259 -3.46 -0.99 4.72
CA SER A 259 -2.98 0.29 5.23
C SER A 259 -4.02 1.38 4.99
N PRO A 260 -4.91 1.69 5.95
CA PRO A 260 -5.92 2.73 5.75
C PRO A 260 -5.34 4.13 5.49
N HIS A 261 -4.08 4.40 5.82
CA HIS A 261 -3.43 5.67 5.48
C HIS A 261 -3.36 5.94 3.96
N LYS A 262 -3.60 4.93 3.12
CA LYS A 262 -3.66 5.06 1.65
C LYS A 262 -5.03 5.47 1.14
N PHE A 263 -6.07 5.42 1.96
CA PHE A 263 -7.40 5.92 1.63
C PHE A 263 -7.43 7.45 1.64
N LEU A 264 -8.33 8.06 0.88
CA LEU A 264 -8.65 9.48 1.06
C LEU A 264 -9.17 9.68 2.49
N GLY A 265 -8.61 10.64 3.21
CA GLY A 265 -8.91 10.90 4.63
C GLY A 265 -8.17 9.98 5.60
N GLY A 266 -7.42 8.99 5.11
CA GLY A 266 -6.78 7.97 5.92
C GLY A 266 -5.42 8.28 6.56
N PRO A 267 -4.61 9.26 6.12
CA PRO A 267 -3.34 9.54 6.78
C PRO A 267 -3.48 9.79 8.28
N GLY A 268 -2.65 9.09 9.09
CA GLY A 268 -2.74 9.08 10.55
C GLY A 268 -3.56 7.92 11.14
N SER A 269 -4.12 7.03 10.31
CA SER A 269 -4.81 5.80 10.74
C SER A 269 -3.83 4.69 11.11
N ALA A 270 -4.31 3.67 11.84
CA ALA A 270 -3.58 2.45 12.13
C ALA A 270 -3.66 1.44 10.99
N GLY A 271 -2.71 0.51 10.94
CA GLY A 271 -2.76 -0.66 10.06
C GLY A 271 -3.82 -1.67 10.54
N VAL A 272 -4.42 -2.37 9.60
CA VAL A 272 -5.47 -3.37 9.84
C VAL A 272 -4.91 -4.77 9.61
N LEU A 273 -5.18 -5.67 10.58
CA LEU A 273 -5.03 -7.11 10.48
C LEU A 273 -6.37 -7.75 10.86
N ILE A 274 -6.92 -8.59 9.98
CA ILE A 274 -8.08 -9.41 10.28
C ILE A 274 -7.72 -10.85 9.93
N PHE A 275 -8.06 -11.79 10.82
CA PHE A 275 -7.75 -13.20 10.63
C PHE A 275 -8.76 -14.12 11.33
N ASP A 276 -8.89 -15.33 10.82
CA ASP A 276 -9.73 -16.38 11.41
C ASP A 276 -9.20 -16.75 12.82
N SER A 277 -10.05 -16.69 13.85
CA SER A 277 -9.69 -16.96 15.25
C SER A 277 -9.04 -18.32 15.46
N ARG A 278 -9.29 -19.31 14.60
CA ARG A 278 -8.66 -20.63 14.65
C ARG A 278 -7.15 -20.60 14.44
N LEU A 279 -6.60 -19.50 13.93
CA LEU A 279 -5.15 -19.28 13.79
C LEU A 279 -4.48 -18.81 15.09
N TYR A 280 -5.28 -18.49 16.12
CA TYR A 280 -4.78 -17.99 17.39
C TYR A 280 -4.82 -19.08 18.46
N ASP A 281 -3.65 -19.61 18.84
CA ASP A 281 -3.49 -20.60 19.89
C ASP A 281 -2.59 -20.10 21.05
N GLN A 282 -2.24 -18.82 21.04
CA GLN A 282 -1.33 -18.21 22.03
C GLN A 282 -2.01 -18.10 23.40
N LYS A 283 -1.30 -18.57 24.45
CA LYS A 283 -1.76 -18.39 25.84
C LYS A 283 -1.48 -16.99 26.37
N ALA A 284 -0.37 -16.38 25.97
CA ALA A 284 0.00 -15.03 26.30
C ALA A 284 -0.09 -14.14 25.06
N PRO A 285 -0.54 -12.88 25.17
CA PRO A 285 -0.56 -11.97 24.03
C PRO A 285 0.85 -11.63 23.54
N ASP A 286 0.96 -11.23 22.27
CA ASP A 286 2.22 -10.75 21.67
C ASP A 286 2.76 -9.50 22.36
N HIS A 287 1.86 -8.65 22.90
CA HIS A 287 2.21 -7.46 23.68
C HIS A 287 1.49 -7.46 25.04
N PRO A 288 2.00 -8.19 26.04
CA PRO A 288 1.43 -8.17 27.39
C PRO A 288 1.49 -6.79 27.99
N GLY A 289 0.39 -6.34 28.63
CA GLY A 289 0.32 -5.00 29.24
C GLY A 289 -0.97 -4.75 29.99
N GLY A 290 -1.18 -3.51 30.40
CA GLY A 290 -2.42 -3.09 31.03
C GLY A 290 -3.63 -3.36 30.12
N GLY A 291 -4.75 -3.76 30.68
CA GLY A 291 -5.98 -4.10 29.95
C GLY A 291 -6.05 -5.53 29.40
N THR A 292 -4.95 -6.29 29.39
CA THR A 292 -4.92 -7.65 28.84
C THR A 292 -5.20 -8.76 29.84
N VAL A 293 -5.34 -8.43 31.11
CA VAL A 293 -5.51 -9.38 32.23
C VAL A 293 -6.78 -9.11 33.02
N TYR A 294 -7.44 -10.18 33.48
CA TYR A 294 -8.51 -10.09 34.48
C TYR A 294 -7.95 -9.86 35.87
N TRP A 295 -6.80 -10.49 36.16
CA TRP A 295 -6.23 -10.51 37.50
C TRP A 295 -4.71 -10.58 37.47
N THR A 296 -4.05 -9.92 38.42
CA THR A 296 -2.66 -10.12 38.76
C THR A 296 -2.49 -9.99 40.27
N ASP A 297 -1.52 -10.73 40.86
CA ASP A 297 -1.20 -10.65 42.27
C ASP A 297 0.33 -10.54 42.51
N PRO A 298 0.77 -10.17 43.71
CA PRO A 298 2.19 -10.03 44.00
C PRO A 298 2.91 -11.37 44.20
N TRP A 299 2.21 -12.48 44.14
CA TRP A 299 2.77 -13.84 44.29
C TRP A 299 3.04 -14.52 42.94
N GLY A 300 2.80 -13.81 41.82
CA GLY A 300 3.11 -14.29 40.49
C GLY A 300 1.96 -14.95 39.75
N HIS A 301 0.72 -14.86 40.24
CA HIS A 301 -0.44 -15.34 39.50
C HIS A 301 -0.99 -14.19 38.65
N TYR A 302 -1.37 -14.56 37.44
CA TYR A 302 -2.08 -13.65 36.51
C TYR A 302 -2.95 -14.48 35.55
N GLU A 303 -4.02 -13.84 35.08
CA GLU A 303 -4.96 -14.46 34.13
C GLU A 303 -5.31 -13.46 33.03
N TYR A 304 -5.07 -13.85 31.78
CA TYR A 304 -5.39 -13.02 30.62
C TYR A 304 -6.89 -13.07 30.30
N VAL A 305 -7.40 -11.97 29.71
CA VAL A 305 -8.78 -11.93 29.20
C VAL A 305 -8.95 -12.94 28.06
N GLU A 306 -10.16 -13.52 27.95
CA GLU A 306 -10.45 -14.57 26.95
C GLU A 306 -10.58 -14.01 25.53
N ALA A 307 -11.21 -12.83 25.39
CA ALA A 307 -11.45 -12.19 24.11
C ALA A 307 -10.11 -11.81 23.45
N VAL A 308 -9.81 -12.41 22.29
CA VAL A 308 -8.53 -12.24 21.58
C VAL A 308 -8.28 -10.78 21.24
N GLU A 309 -9.29 -10.05 20.77
CA GLU A 309 -9.14 -8.64 20.39
C GLU A 309 -8.77 -7.73 21.58
N GLU A 310 -9.28 -8.04 22.78
CA GLU A 310 -8.93 -7.32 24.01
C GLU A 310 -7.57 -7.75 24.54
N ARG A 311 -7.30 -9.06 24.49
CA ARG A 311 -6.02 -9.65 24.91
C ARG A 311 -4.84 -9.09 24.12
N GLU A 312 -5.02 -8.85 22.83
CA GLU A 312 -3.98 -8.34 21.93
C GLU A 312 -3.89 -6.81 21.88
N ASP A 313 -4.77 -6.11 22.61
CA ASP A 313 -4.86 -4.64 22.65
C ASP A 313 -4.17 -4.07 23.92
N GLY A 314 -2.98 -4.56 24.21
CA GLY A 314 -2.24 -4.24 25.43
C GLY A 314 -1.78 -2.78 25.52
N GLY A 315 -2.05 -2.15 26.67
CA GLY A 315 -1.80 -0.74 26.93
C GLY A 315 -2.95 0.15 26.43
N THR A 316 -2.65 1.39 26.08
CA THR A 316 -3.64 2.27 25.43
C THR A 316 -3.82 1.85 23.99
N PRO A 317 -5.02 1.40 23.57
CA PRO A 317 -5.26 0.96 22.19
C PRO A 317 -5.15 2.12 21.20
N LEU A 318 -4.98 1.78 19.93
CA LEU A 318 -4.92 2.75 18.84
C LEU A 318 -6.32 3.33 18.50
N PHE A 319 -7.10 3.72 19.53
CA PHE A 319 -8.51 4.10 19.37
C PHE A 319 -8.72 5.28 18.42
N TRP A 320 -7.91 6.32 18.54
CA TRP A 320 -8.00 7.52 17.70
C TRP A 320 -7.68 7.22 16.23
N GLN A 321 -6.64 6.44 16.00
CA GLN A 321 -6.20 6.01 14.67
C GLN A 321 -7.18 5.03 14.03
N THR A 322 -7.86 4.21 14.84
CA THR A 322 -8.90 3.27 14.39
C THR A 322 -10.17 4.00 13.98
N ILE A 323 -10.60 4.98 14.78
CA ILE A 323 -11.75 5.83 14.43
C ILE A 323 -11.48 6.55 13.09
N LYS A 324 -10.26 7.05 12.89
CA LYS A 324 -9.86 7.68 11.63
C LYS A 324 -9.89 6.69 10.45
N ALA A 325 -9.43 5.45 10.64
CA ALA A 325 -9.53 4.40 9.64
C ALA A 325 -10.97 4.12 9.23
N ALA A 326 -11.87 3.98 10.22
CA ALA A 326 -13.29 3.75 9.98
C ALA A 326 -13.95 4.92 9.21
N LEU A 327 -13.64 6.17 9.55
CA LEU A 327 -14.13 7.33 8.83
C LEU A 327 -13.65 7.37 7.36
N ALA A 328 -12.40 6.99 7.11
CA ALA A 328 -11.86 6.91 5.74
C ALA A 328 -12.52 5.77 4.93
N ILE A 329 -12.84 4.65 5.58
CA ILE A 329 -13.59 3.53 4.99
C ILE A 329 -15.02 3.97 4.66
N GLN A 330 -15.73 4.64 5.59
CA GLN A 330 -17.07 5.18 5.31
C GLN A 330 -17.05 6.18 4.15
N LEU A 331 -16.01 7.00 4.04
CA LEU A 331 -15.84 7.91 2.90
C LEU A 331 -15.70 7.13 1.58
N LYS A 332 -14.91 6.04 1.57
CA LYS A 332 -14.82 5.15 0.39
C LYS A 332 -16.18 4.58 0.00
N GLU A 333 -16.98 4.11 0.97
CA GLU A 333 -18.34 3.61 0.69
C GLU A 333 -19.25 4.70 0.10
N GLN A 334 -19.17 5.94 0.63
CA GLN A 334 -19.91 7.08 0.08
C GLN A 334 -19.46 7.45 -1.34
N MET A 335 -18.19 7.27 -1.67
CA MET A 335 -17.70 7.46 -3.03
C MET A 335 -18.25 6.44 -4.02
N ASN A 336 -18.81 5.33 -3.57
CA ASN A 336 -19.37 4.22 -4.32
C ASN A 336 -18.29 3.43 -5.10
N ILE A 337 -17.94 2.26 -4.59
CA ILE A 337 -16.83 1.43 -5.11
C ILE A 337 -16.98 1.10 -6.61
N THR A 338 -18.22 0.85 -7.07
CA THR A 338 -18.47 0.58 -8.49
C THR A 338 -18.15 1.79 -9.36
N LYS A 339 -18.59 2.99 -8.93
CA LYS A 339 -18.25 4.23 -9.64
C LYS A 339 -16.78 4.57 -9.56
N MET A 340 -16.12 4.27 -8.41
CA MET A 340 -14.66 4.41 -8.27
C MET A 340 -13.92 3.59 -9.31
N GLY A 341 -14.23 2.30 -9.42
CA GLY A 341 -13.61 1.41 -10.41
C GLY A 341 -13.88 1.84 -11.86
N ALA A 342 -15.11 2.28 -12.16
CA ALA A 342 -15.43 2.82 -13.48
C ALA A 342 -14.63 4.09 -13.81
N ARG A 343 -14.52 5.02 -12.84
CA ARG A 343 -13.74 6.27 -13.02
C ARG A 343 -12.24 5.98 -13.16
N GLU A 344 -11.72 5.05 -12.39
CA GLU A 344 -10.31 4.64 -12.47
C GLU A 344 -9.98 4.08 -13.87
N LYS A 345 -10.86 3.24 -14.42
CA LYS A 345 -10.74 2.73 -15.81
C LYS A 345 -10.76 3.86 -16.84
N GLU A 346 -11.62 4.87 -16.69
CA GLU A 346 -11.60 6.05 -17.56
C GLU A 346 -10.24 6.76 -17.52
N LEU A 347 -9.72 7.04 -16.31
CA LEU A 347 -8.44 7.72 -16.14
C LEU A 347 -7.27 6.91 -16.71
N VAL A 348 -7.25 5.59 -16.52
CA VAL A 348 -6.25 4.69 -17.09
C VAL A 348 -6.35 4.68 -18.62
N SER A 349 -7.56 4.67 -19.19
CA SER A 349 -7.77 4.68 -20.64
C SER A 349 -7.27 5.97 -21.31
N LEU A 350 -7.20 7.08 -20.57
CA LEU A 350 -6.59 8.32 -21.03
C LEU A 350 -5.07 8.31 -20.92
N LEU A 351 -4.55 7.80 -19.78
CA LEU A 351 -3.13 7.89 -19.45
C LEU A 351 -2.29 6.84 -20.20
N LEU A 352 -2.70 5.58 -20.15
CA LEU A 352 -1.87 4.45 -20.59
C LEU A 352 -1.49 4.53 -22.08
N PRO A 353 -2.44 4.66 -23.02
CA PRO A 353 -2.12 4.79 -24.46
C PRO A 353 -1.29 6.04 -24.74
N ALA A 354 -1.63 7.16 -24.09
CA ALA A 354 -0.93 8.42 -24.31
C ALA A 354 0.54 8.39 -23.86
N LEU A 355 0.88 7.61 -22.81
CA LEU A 355 2.27 7.40 -22.41
C LEU A 355 3.00 6.49 -23.40
N GLN A 356 2.35 5.44 -23.92
CA GLN A 356 2.92 4.52 -24.91
C GLN A 356 3.23 5.21 -26.24
N ASP A 357 2.47 6.22 -26.61
CA ASP A 357 2.69 7.02 -27.82
C ASP A 357 3.85 8.02 -27.70
N ILE A 358 4.47 8.18 -26.52
CA ILE A 358 5.59 9.11 -26.34
C ILE A 358 6.90 8.39 -26.68
N PRO A 359 7.65 8.85 -27.71
CA PRO A 359 8.94 8.25 -28.05
C PRO A 359 9.91 8.20 -26.87
N GLY A 360 10.53 7.04 -26.64
CA GLY A 360 11.47 6.82 -25.54
C GLY A 360 10.82 6.60 -24.16
N VAL A 361 9.50 6.53 -24.08
CA VAL A 361 8.77 6.12 -22.87
C VAL A 361 8.38 4.67 -22.98
N HIS A 362 8.78 3.84 -22.01
CA HIS A 362 8.45 2.42 -21.95
C HIS A 362 7.61 2.14 -20.70
N VAL A 363 6.33 1.81 -20.89
CA VAL A 363 5.41 1.50 -19.79
C VAL A 363 5.59 0.04 -19.39
N LEU A 364 5.81 -0.21 -18.09
CA LEU A 364 5.96 -1.55 -17.53
C LEU A 364 4.62 -2.29 -17.60
N GLU A 365 4.64 -3.54 -18.11
CA GLU A 365 3.44 -4.31 -18.43
C GLU A 365 2.42 -3.53 -19.29
N GLY A 366 2.90 -2.68 -20.21
CA GLY A 366 2.07 -1.76 -20.99
C GLY A 366 1.01 -2.43 -21.87
N HIS A 367 1.20 -3.71 -22.21
CA HIS A 367 0.24 -4.50 -22.97
C HIS A 367 -1.05 -4.86 -22.17
N ARG A 368 -1.02 -4.74 -20.84
CA ARG A 368 -2.14 -5.00 -19.94
C ARG A 368 -2.86 -3.72 -19.59
N SER A 369 -4.13 -3.59 -19.94
CA SER A 369 -5.00 -2.47 -19.57
C SER A 369 -5.91 -2.76 -18.37
N ASP A 370 -6.04 -4.03 -18.00
CA ASP A 370 -6.80 -4.56 -16.86
C ASP A 370 -6.02 -4.33 -15.55
N ARG A 371 -5.92 -3.07 -15.14
CA ARG A 371 -5.16 -2.64 -13.95
C ARG A 371 -5.88 -1.55 -13.17
N LEU A 372 -5.55 -1.43 -11.89
CA LEU A 372 -5.89 -0.25 -11.11
C LEU A 372 -5.10 0.97 -11.61
N GLY A 373 -5.44 2.16 -11.16
CA GLY A 373 -4.84 3.44 -11.57
C GLY A 373 -3.35 3.61 -11.25
N ILE A 374 -2.56 2.54 -11.35
CA ILE A 374 -1.12 2.52 -11.07
C ILE A 374 -0.36 2.22 -12.37
N VAL A 375 0.43 3.19 -12.83
CA VAL A 375 1.20 3.08 -14.08
C VAL A 375 2.65 3.43 -13.81
N SER A 376 3.53 2.47 -14.06
CA SER A 376 4.99 2.66 -13.95
C SER A 376 5.64 2.64 -15.33
N PHE A 377 6.64 3.48 -15.53
CA PHE A 377 7.34 3.60 -16.82
C PHE A 377 8.79 4.05 -16.62
N VAL A 378 9.59 3.86 -17.63
CA VAL A 378 10.95 4.42 -17.75
C VAL A 378 11.03 5.37 -18.93
N ILE A 379 11.93 6.34 -18.88
CA ILE A 379 12.25 7.23 -20.00
C ILE A 379 13.71 6.98 -20.40
N GLU A 380 13.95 6.66 -21.65
CA GLU A 380 15.29 6.34 -22.18
C GLU A 380 16.32 7.45 -21.91
N GLY A 381 17.41 7.07 -21.27
CA GLY A 381 18.54 7.96 -21.00
C GLY A 381 18.28 9.01 -19.91
N LEU A 382 17.21 8.85 -19.10
CA LEU A 382 16.93 9.68 -17.93
C LEU A 382 16.80 8.82 -16.68
N HIS A 383 17.48 9.22 -15.61
CA HIS A 383 17.34 8.57 -14.31
C HIS A 383 15.96 8.88 -13.71
N TYR A 384 15.29 7.87 -13.13
CA TYR A 384 13.93 8.00 -12.61
C TYR A 384 13.77 9.12 -11.56
N ASN A 385 14.74 9.32 -10.66
CA ASN A 385 14.67 10.41 -9.67
C ASN A 385 14.81 11.80 -10.31
N LEU A 386 15.56 11.93 -11.40
CA LEU A 386 15.59 13.18 -12.17
C LEU A 386 14.23 13.47 -12.79
N VAL A 387 13.58 12.47 -13.38
CA VAL A 387 12.25 12.63 -13.97
C VAL A 387 11.23 13.05 -12.90
N VAL A 388 11.25 12.42 -11.72
CA VAL A 388 10.38 12.80 -10.60
C VAL A 388 10.65 14.24 -10.15
N LYS A 389 11.92 14.64 -10.06
CA LYS A 389 12.28 16.01 -9.70
C LYS A 389 11.82 17.01 -10.76
N LEU A 390 11.96 16.69 -12.05
CA LEU A 390 11.47 17.52 -13.15
C LEU A 390 9.93 17.65 -13.15
N LEU A 391 9.21 16.54 -12.86
CA LEU A 391 7.74 16.55 -12.67
C LEU A 391 7.33 17.51 -11.56
N ASN A 392 8.02 17.45 -10.41
CA ASN A 392 7.77 18.34 -9.29
C ASN A 392 8.07 19.80 -9.62
N ASP A 393 9.31 20.08 -10.04
CA ASP A 393 9.83 21.46 -10.10
C ASP A 393 9.23 22.27 -11.25
N ARG A 394 9.01 21.63 -12.41
CA ARG A 394 8.53 22.31 -13.61
C ARG A 394 7.02 22.23 -13.80
N PHE A 395 6.35 21.23 -13.21
CA PHE A 395 4.95 20.94 -13.49
C PHE A 395 4.07 20.76 -12.25
N GLY A 396 4.66 20.81 -11.04
CA GLY A 396 3.89 20.64 -9.79
C GLY A 396 3.38 19.22 -9.54
N ILE A 397 3.79 18.23 -10.37
CA ILE A 397 3.26 16.86 -10.32
C ILE A 397 4.07 16.04 -9.30
N GLN A 398 3.36 15.49 -8.32
CA GLN A 398 3.94 14.65 -7.30
C GLN A 398 3.86 13.18 -7.73
N ALA A 399 5.01 12.59 -8.00
CA ALA A 399 5.14 11.18 -8.41
C ALA A 399 6.24 10.51 -7.57
N ARG A 400 6.45 9.23 -7.76
CA ARG A 400 7.48 8.47 -7.05
C ARG A 400 8.46 7.82 -8.02
N GLY A 401 9.75 7.88 -7.70
CA GLY A 401 10.82 7.18 -8.41
C GLY A 401 11.42 6.04 -7.59
N GLY A 402 12.04 5.08 -8.26
CA GLY A 402 12.75 3.96 -7.65
C GLY A 402 12.10 2.61 -7.89
N CYS A 403 12.55 1.58 -7.15
CA CYS A 403 12.01 0.22 -7.27
C CYS A 403 10.67 0.02 -6.53
N SER A 404 10.09 1.05 -5.94
CA SER A 404 8.80 1.03 -5.23
C SER A 404 8.66 -0.11 -4.19
N CYS A 405 9.77 -0.51 -3.55
CA CYS A 405 9.84 -1.64 -2.61
C CYS A 405 9.36 -2.97 -3.22
N ALA A 406 9.65 -3.23 -4.50
CA ALA A 406 9.31 -4.44 -5.23
C ALA A 406 10.52 -4.93 -6.06
N GLY A 407 11.68 -5.13 -5.41
CA GLY A 407 12.93 -5.50 -6.05
C GLY A 407 12.86 -6.76 -6.92
N PRO A 408 12.38 -7.91 -6.44
CA PRO A 408 12.24 -9.12 -7.26
C PRO A 408 11.33 -8.91 -8.48
N TYR A 409 10.20 -8.23 -8.30
CA TYR A 409 9.33 -7.90 -9.43
C TYR A 409 10.01 -6.92 -10.40
N GLY A 410 10.81 -5.99 -9.89
CA GLY A 410 11.63 -5.10 -10.72
C GLY A 410 12.63 -5.82 -11.59
N HIS A 411 13.27 -6.91 -11.09
CA HIS A 411 14.16 -7.74 -11.90
C HIS A 411 13.40 -8.38 -13.07
N TYR A 412 12.21 -8.93 -12.79
CA TYR A 412 11.34 -9.46 -13.83
C TYR A 412 10.96 -8.40 -14.87
N LEU A 413 10.43 -7.23 -14.41
CA LEU A 413 9.94 -6.15 -15.28
C LEU A 413 11.02 -5.52 -16.16
N LEU A 414 12.27 -5.48 -15.68
CA LEU A 414 13.40 -4.88 -16.38
C LEU A 414 14.29 -5.92 -17.08
N GLY A 415 13.92 -7.22 -17.01
CA GLY A 415 14.69 -8.30 -17.60
C GLY A 415 16.09 -8.47 -17.02
N ILE A 416 16.28 -8.17 -15.72
CA ILE A 416 17.57 -8.23 -15.04
C ILE A 416 17.80 -9.67 -14.56
N ASP A 417 18.79 -10.34 -15.13
CA ASP A 417 19.21 -11.68 -14.73
C ASP A 417 20.11 -11.68 -13.49
N GLN A 418 20.49 -12.87 -13.04
CA GLN A 418 21.29 -13.04 -11.81
C GLN A 418 22.68 -12.43 -11.92
N GLU A 419 23.33 -12.51 -13.08
CA GLU A 419 24.68 -11.96 -13.31
C GLU A 419 24.63 -10.44 -13.32
N GLN A 420 23.70 -9.86 -14.04
CA GLN A 420 23.44 -8.42 -14.06
C GLN A 420 23.08 -7.89 -12.67
N SER A 421 22.24 -8.62 -11.90
CA SER A 421 21.89 -8.25 -10.52
C SER A 421 23.11 -8.21 -9.61
N ALA A 422 24.02 -9.20 -9.71
CA ALA A 422 25.25 -9.23 -8.93
C ALA A 422 26.20 -8.06 -9.30
N ALA A 423 26.32 -7.73 -10.59
CA ALA A 423 27.10 -6.59 -11.06
C ALA A 423 26.54 -5.26 -10.53
N LEU A 424 25.23 -5.04 -10.65
CA LEU A 424 24.54 -3.85 -10.13
C LEU A 424 24.71 -3.71 -8.60
N LEU A 425 24.59 -4.81 -7.85
CA LEU A 425 24.82 -4.80 -6.40
C LEU A 425 26.24 -4.37 -6.04
N LYS A 426 27.25 -4.82 -6.81
CA LYS A 426 28.65 -4.43 -6.62
C LYS A 426 28.85 -2.94 -6.86
N GLU A 427 28.27 -2.39 -7.93
CA GLU A 427 28.31 -0.95 -8.21
C GLU A 427 27.65 -0.12 -7.12
N VAL A 428 26.43 -0.49 -6.69
CA VAL A 428 25.73 0.21 -5.62
C VAL A 428 26.53 0.17 -4.31
N LYS A 429 27.14 -0.98 -3.96
CA LYS A 429 27.99 -1.11 -2.77
C LYS A 429 29.29 -0.29 -2.87
N SER A 430 29.79 -0.03 -4.06
CA SER A 430 30.96 0.85 -4.28
C SER A 430 30.61 2.34 -4.24
N GLY A 431 29.34 2.70 -3.97
CA GLY A 431 28.89 4.09 -3.88
C GLY A 431 28.23 4.64 -5.14
N ASN A 432 28.15 3.86 -6.24
CA ASN A 432 27.44 4.27 -7.45
C ASN A 432 25.94 4.01 -7.33
N ALA A 433 25.22 4.85 -6.57
CA ALA A 433 23.78 4.71 -6.39
C ALA A 433 22.96 4.98 -7.67
N LEU A 434 23.55 5.64 -8.69
CA LEU A 434 22.90 5.83 -10.00
C LEU A 434 22.69 4.51 -10.74
N ALA A 435 23.48 3.47 -10.46
CA ALA A 435 23.31 2.15 -11.06
C ALA A 435 22.08 1.41 -10.57
N LYS A 436 21.43 1.88 -9.48
CA LYS A 436 20.27 1.22 -8.91
C LYS A 436 19.09 1.28 -9.88
N PRO A 437 18.53 0.12 -10.29
CA PRO A 437 17.40 0.09 -11.21
C PRO A 437 16.13 0.66 -10.56
N GLY A 438 15.29 1.27 -11.39
CA GLY A 438 14.03 1.84 -10.95
C GLY A 438 13.23 2.42 -12.10
N TRP A 439 12.05 2.91 -11.76
CA TRP A 439 11.09 3.50 -12.69
C TRP A 439 10.41 4.71 -12.08
N ILE A 440 9.60 5.40 -12.86
CA ILE A 440 8.68 6.45 -12.41
C ILE A 440 7.33 5.81 -12.25
N ARG A 441 6.68 5.99 -11.08
CA ARG A 441 5.33 5.51 -10.83
C ARG A 441 4.38 6.70 -10.70
N LEU A 442 3.33 6.67 -11.50
CA LEU A 442 2.14 7.51 -11.35
C LEU A 442 1.03 6.66 -10.76
N SER A 443 0.32 7.20 -9.80
CA SER A 443 -0.89 6.57 -9.28
C SER A 443 -2.04 7.55 -9.27
N LEU A 444 -3.13 7.14 -9.92
CA LEU A 444 -4.34 7.92 -10.11
C LEU A 444 -5.33 7.65 -8.98
N HIS A 445 -6.27 8.56 -8.81
CA HIS A 445 -7.37 8.38 -7.86
C HIS A 445 -8.67 8.86 -8.53
N PRO A 446 -9.84 8.26 -8.26
CA PRO A 446 -11.12 8.65 -8.88
C PRO A 446 -11.49 10.12 -8.72
N THR A 447 -10.98 10.79 -7.69
CA THR A 447 -11.17 12.25 -7.53
C THR A 447 -10.38 13.12 -8.51
N MET A 448 -9.41 12.58 -9.23
CA MET A 448 -8.66 13.35 -10.23
C MET A 448 -9.53 13.71 -11.44
N THR A 449 -9.27 14.89 -12.01
CA THR A 449 -9.92 15.34 -13.24
C THR A 449 -9.20 14.84 -14.49
N ASN A 450 -9.90 14.84 -15.62
CA ASN A 450 -9.27 14.56 -16.91
C ASN A 450 -8.16 15.58 -17.22
N GLU A 451 -8.36 16.85 -16.84
CA GLU A 451 -7.36 17.92 -17.00
C GLU A 451 -6.07 17.65 -16.23
N GLU A 452 -6.15 17.08 -15.00
CA GLU A 452 -4.97 16.67 -14.24
C GLU A 452 -4.21 15.56 -14.98
N VAL A 453 -4.91 14.58 -15.56
CA VAL A 453 -4.29 13.50 -16.36
C VAL A 453 -3.66 14.07 -17.63
N TYR A 454 -4.33 14.97 -18.36
CA TYR A 454 -3.75 15.63 -19.52
C TYR A 454 -2.53 16.48 -19.18
N ALA A 455 -2.53 17.15 -18.01
CA ALA A 455 -1.35 17.87 -17.54
C ALA A 455 -0.16 16.91 -17.29
N ILE A 456 -0.42 15.74 -16.70
CA ILE A 456 0.61 14.69 -16.50
C ILE A 456 1.16 14.21 -17.86
N ILE A 457 0.29 13.90 -18.82
CA ILE A 457 0.70 13.46 -20.17
C ILE A 457 1.56 14.50 -20.86
N ARG A 458 1.15 15.78 -20.80
CA ARG A 458 1.93 16.90 -21.38
C ARG A 458 3.30 17.01 -20.70
N ALA A 459 3.37 16.89 -19.39
CA ALA A 459 4.61 16.97 -18.63
C ALA A 459 5.58 15.83 -18.99
N VAL A 460 5.10 14.58 -19.02
CA VAL A 460 5.94 13.43 -19.41
C VAL A 460 6.45 13.59 -20.85
N ARG A 461 5.60 14.04 -21.79
CA ARG A 461 6.02 14.30 -23.17
C ARG A 461 7.10 15.37 -23.27
N GLN A 462 7.00 16.44 -22.49
CA GLN A 462 8.04 17.49 -22.45
C GLN A 462 9.34 16.97 -21.82
N ILE A 463 9.27 16.19 -20.75
CA ILE A 463 10.44 15.61 -20.10
C ILE A 463 11.13 14.61 -21.04
N ALA A 464 10.39 13.75 -21.72
CA ALA A 464 10.97 12.83 -22.71
C ALA A 464 11.72 13.57 -23.82
N ARG A 465 11.18 14.72 -24.26
CA ARG A 465 11.78 15.53 -25.32
C ARG A 465 12.97 16.39 -24.86
N TYR A 466 12.89 16.98 -23.66
CA TYR A 466 13.82 18.02 -23.23
C TYR A 466 14.60 17.65 -21.97
N GLY A 467 14.29 16.55 -21.30
CA GLY A 467 14.82 16.18 -19.98
C GLY A 467 16.36 16.07 -19.95
N ARG A 468 16.97 15.55 -21.03
CA ARG A 468 18.44 15.48 -21.14
C ARG A 468 19.08 16.87 -21.09
N ARG A 469 18.48 17.88 -21.71
CA ARG A 469 18.95 19.27 -21.65
C ARG A 469 18.74 19.88 -20.27
N TRP A 470 17.62 19.58 -19.63
CA TRP A 470 17.28 20.09 -18.30
C TRP A 470 18.11 19.44 -17.19
N GLN A 471 18.69 18.27 -17.43
CA GLN A 471 19.58 17.59 -16.48
C GLN A 471 20.76 18.46 -16.03
N ASP A 472 21.27 19.32 -16.89
CA ASP A 472 22.41 20.20 -16.61
C ASP A 472 22.14 21.25 -15.51
N GLU A 473 20.86 21.47 -15.19
CA GLU A 473 20.40 22.38 -14.14
C GLU A 473 20.40 21.72 -12.74
N TYR A 474 20.65 20.40 -12.68
CA TYR A 474 20.59 19.61 -11.47
C TYR A 474 21.94 18.99 -11.12
N GLU A 475 22.16 18.80 -9.83
CA GLU A 475 23.28 18.04 -9.27
C GLU A 475 22.75 16.77 -8.63
N TYR A 476 23.52 15.69 -8.77
CA TYR A 476 23.17 14.41 -8.14
C TYR A 476 23.79 14.32 -6.74
N ASP A 477 22.95 14.15 -5.71
CA ASP A 477 23.35 13.86 -4.34
C ASP A 477 23.42 12.33 -4.15
N ALA A 478 24.62 11.78 -4.21
CA ALA A 478 24.84 10.33 -4.08
C ALA A 478 24.47 9.78 -2.70
N ALA A 479 24.58 10.60 -1.64
CA ALA A 479 24.25 10.18 -0.28
C ALA A 479 22.73 9.95 -0.10
N LYS A 480 21.91 10.68 -0.84
CA LYS A 480 20.45 10.59 -0.80
C LYS A 480 19.86 9.86 -2.00
N ASN A 481 20.67 9.57 -3.03
CA ASN A 481 20.21 9.09 -4.34
C ASN A 481 19.14 10.02 -4.93
N GLU A 482 19.38 11.33 -4.91
CA GLU A 482 18.44 12.34 -5.36
C GLU A 482 19.10 13.37 -6.25
N PHE A 483 18.31 14.00 -7.12
CA PHE A 483 18.71 15.17 -7.90
C PHE A 483 18.25 16.44 -7.22
N VAL A 484 19.14 17.42 -7.09
CA VAL A 484 18.88 18.72 -6.47
C VAL A 484 19.14 19.80 -7.51
N HIS A 485 18.18 20.70 -7.71
CA HIS A 485 18.40 21.88 -8.54
C HIS A 485 19.43 22.80 -7.87
N ARG A 486 20.35 23.39 -8.63
CA ARG A 486 21.44 24.21 -8.11
C ARG A 486 20.99 25.46 -7.34
N GLY A 487 19.73 25.87 -7.47
CA GLY A 487 19.12 26.98 -6.75
C GLY A 487 18.07 26.55 -5.71
N ASP A 488 18.08 25.31 -5.23
CA ASP A 488 17.07 24.79 -4.29
C ASP A 488 17.49 25.04 -2.83
N ASP A 489 16.62 25.74 -2.08
CA ASP A 489 16.81 26.04 -0.64
C ASP A 489 15.81 25.21 0.20
N ARG A 490 16.26 24.07 0.71
CA ARG A 490 15.43 23.12 1.46
C ARG A 490 15.32 23.50 2.93
N TYR A 491 14.30 24.25 3.31
CA TYR A 491 14.10 24.67 4.68
C TYR A 491 12.71 24.26 5.22
N ILE A 492 12.66 23.33 6.20
CA ILE A 492 11.41 22.86 6.83
C ILE A 492 11.24 23.25 8.30
N ARG A 493 12.18 23.95 8.92
CA ARG A 493 12.11 24.28 10.37
C ARG A 493 10.86 25.06 10.75
N HIS A 494 10.31 25.89 9.86
CA HIS A 494 9.11 26.69 10.12
C HIS A 494 7.86 25.83 10.40
N PHE A 495 7.81 24.57 9.96
CA PHE A 495 6.68 23.67 10.28
C PHE A 495 6.61 23.26 11.75
N PHE A 496 7.70 23.43 12.51
CA PHE A 496 7.81 23.03 13.92
C PHE A 496 7.87 24.25 14.88
N LEU A 497 7.65 25.44 14.36
CA LEU A 497 7.55 26.65 15.16
C LEU A 497 6.07 26.91 15.47
N PHE A 498 5.76 27.10 16.76
CA PHE A 498 4.44 27.51 17.25
C PHE A 498 4.37 29.02 17.42
#